data_25491391307810120775bb858b0ada1d
#
_entry.id   25491391307810120775bb858b0ada1d
#
_cell.length_a   1.000
_cell.length_b   1.000
_cell.length_c   1.000
_cell.angle_alpha   90.00
_cell.angle_beta   90.00
_cell.angle_gamma   90.00
#
_symmetry.space_group_name_H-M   'P 1'
#
loop_
_entity.id
_entity.type
_entity.pdbx_description
1 polymer ?
#
loop_
_entity_poly.entity_id
_entity_poly.type
_entity_poly.pdbx_seq_one_letter_code
_entity_poly.pdbx_strand_id
1 'polypeptide(L)'
;MKKYLAEMFGTMVLVLMGCGVAVSVGCDPVNNIASVVATSMAFGLSVVAMAYTIGGISGCHINPAITLGVLLSGRMDAKDAVMYMVFQVIGAFIGSALLFALTANVDGLTGTGANDLQQGVSVIGGLLAEVVFTFVFVLVVLGATAKANGATNNLAGLAIGLALILVHLVCIRYTGTSVNPARSIAPAVFQGGTALANVWIFIVGPFVGGALAALAWKIIDSED
;
A
#
# COMPACT_ATOMS: atom_id res chain seq x y z
N MET A 1 -10.02 -16.37 11.99
CA MET A 1 -8.54 -16.50 12.17
C MET A 1 -7.81 -16.64 10.85
N LYS A 2 -8.14 -17.61 9.97
CA LYS A 2 -7.41 -17.82 8.68
C LYS A 2 -7.29 -16.57 7.82
N LYS A 3 -8.38 -15.78 7.67
CA LYS A 3 -8.37 -14.55 6.88
C LYS A 3 -7.45 -13.46 7.47
N TYR A 4 -7.34 -13.37 8.80
CA TYR A 4 -6.43 -12.42 9.45
C TYR A 4 -4.96 -12.81 9.25
N LEU A 5 -4.64 -14.11 9.36
CA LEU A 5 -3.29 -14.61 9.06
C LEU A 5 -2.94 -14.41 7.57
N ALA A 6 -3.90 -14.57 6.66
CA ALA A 6 -3.68 -14.28 5.23
C ALA A 6 -3.31 -12.81 5.01
N GLU A 7 -4.01 -11.86 5.66
CA GLU A 7 -3.67 -10.43 5.61
C GLU A 7 -2.28 -10.15 6.18
N MET A 8 -1.91 -10.80 7.29
CA MET A 8 -0.58 -10.68 7.88
C MET A 8 0.51 -11.15 6.91
N PHE A 9 0.39 -12.35 6.35
CA PHE A 9 1.37 -12.86 5.39
C PHE A 9 1.42 -12.05 4.11
N GLY A 10 0.26 -11.63 3.57
CA GLY A 10 0.21 -10.80 2.38
C GLY A 10 0.88 -9.44 2.57
N THR A 11 0.64 -8.80 3.72
CA THR A 11 1.28 -7.51 4.03
C THR A 11 2.78 -7.68 4.30
N MET A 12 3.19 -8.77 4.96
CA MET A 12 4.60 -9.11 5.13
C MET A 12 5.30 -9.21 3.77
N VAL A 13 4.71 -9.93 2.80
CA VAL A 13 5.28 -10.08 1.45
C VAL A 13 5.33 -8.73 0.73
N LEU A 14 4.24 -7.95 0.77
CA LEU A 14 4.19 -6.63 0.15
C LEU A 14 5.33 -5.72 0.63
N VAL A 15 5.52 -5.64 1.94
CA VAL A 15 6.56 -4.79 2.54
C VAL A 15 7.95 -5.34 2.26
N LEU A 16 8.18 -6.64 2.46
CA LEU A 16 9.47 -7.25 2.20
C LEU A 16 9.92 -7.08 0.75
N MET A 17 9.04 -7.36 -0.22
CA MET A 17 9.40 -7.33 -1.64
C MET A 17 9.43 -5.90 -2.19
N GLY A 18 8.39 -5.10 -1.90
CA GLY A 18 8.30 -3.73 -2.39
C GLY A 18 9.40 -2.83 -1.83
N CYS A 19 9.56 -2.79 -0.50
CA CYS A 19 10.64 -2.04 0.14
C CYS A 19 12.01 -2.64 -0.16
N GLY A 20 12.11 -3.97 -0.27
CA GLY A 20 13.34 -4.67 -0.61
C GLY A 20 13.90 -4.24 -1.97
N VAL A 21 13.06 -4.15 -3.00
CA VAL A 21 13.49 -3.64 -4.31
C VAL A 21 13.86 -2.16 -4.19
N ALA A 22 13.04 -1.32 -3.53
CA ALA A 22 13.34 0.10 -3.34
C ALA A 22 14.74 0.32 -2.73
N VAL A 23 15.10 -0.48 -1.72
CA VAL A 23 16.42 -0.44 -1.09
C VAL A 23 17.50 -0.95 -2.03
N SER A 24 17.27 -2.09 -2.70
CA SER A 24 18.27 -2.74 -3.55
C SER A 24 18.66 -1.92 -4.78
N VAL A 25 17.71 -1.14 -5.35
CA VAL A 25 17.97 -0.29 -6.52
C VAL A 25 18.28 1.17 -6.16
N GLY A 26 18.17 1.53 -4.87
CA GLY A 26 18.34 2.90 -4.41
C GLY A 26 17.33 3.83 -5.05
N CYS A 27 16.03 3.66 -4.76
CA CYS A 27 14.94 4.38 -5.43
C CYS A 27 15.15 5.90 -5.37
N ASP A 28 15.56 6.49 -6.50
CA ASP A 28 15.88 7.90 -6.66
C ASP A 28 15.02 8.52 -7.77
N PRO A 29 13.98 9.30 -7.40
CA PRO A 29 13.06 9.89 -8.38
C PRO A 29 13.65 11.09 -9.13
N VAL A 30 14.85 11.53 -8.81
CA VAL A 30 15.50 12.69 -9.44
C VAL A 30 16.55 12.27 -10.46
N ASN A 31 17.41 11.32 -10.07
CA ASN A 31 18.58 10.98 -10.89
C ASN A 31 18.50 9.59 -11.53
N ASN A 32 17.59 8.73 -11.07
CA ASN A 32 17.48 7.35 -11.55
C ASN A 32 16.02 6.91 -11.76
N ILE A 33 15.45 7.31 -12.90
CA ILE A 33 14.05 6.95 -13.22
C ILE A 33 13.86 5.43 -13.38
N ALA A 34 14.88 4.68 -13.75
CA ALA A 34 14.79 3.22 -13.84
C ALA A 34 14.53 2.59 -12.47
N SER A 35 15.10 3.16 -11.39
CA SER A 35 14.84 2.70 -10.03
C SER A 35 13.39 2.96 -9.58
N VAL A 36 12.78 4.04 -10.07
CA VAL A 36 11.36 4.34 -9.85
C VAL A 36 10.48 3.29 -10.53
N VAL A 37 10.79 2.95 -11.79
CA VAL A 37 10.05 1.91 -12.53
C VAL A 37 10.19 0.56 -11.83
N ALA A 38 11.41 0.16 -11.45
CA ALA A 38 11.64 -1.10 -10.75
C ALA A 38 10.87 -1.18 -9.41
N THR A 39 10.92 -0.11 -8.61
CA THR A 39 10.18 -0.02 -7.35
C THR A 39 8.67 -0.09 -7.57
N SER A 40 8.15 0.66 -8.55
CA SER A 40 6.73 0.64 -8.89
C SER A 40 6.25 -0.75 -9.30
N MET A 41 7.02 -1.43 -10.15
CA MET A 41 6.76 -2.81 -10.57
C MET A 41 6.75 -3.76 -9.36
N ALA A 42 7.70 -3.64 -8.44
CA ALA A 42 7.79 -4.53 -7.29
C ALA A 42 6.56 -4.43 -6.38
N PHE A 43 6.11 -3.22 -6.07
CA PHE A 43 4.90 -3.03 -5.27
C PHE A 43 3.64 -3.56 -5.96
N GLY A 44 3.43 -3.23 -7.22
CA GLY A 44 2.26 -3.71 -7.94
C GLY A 44 2.25 -5.22 -8.19
N LEU A 45 3.38 -5.81 -8.56
CA LEU A 45 3.50 -7.26 -8.75
C LEU A 45 3.35 -8.03 -7.43
N SER A 46 3.79 -7.45 -6.28
CA SER A 46 3.53 -8.05 -4.97
C SER A 46 2.03 -8.13 -4.70
N VAL A 47 1.26 -7.08 -5.06
CA VAL A 47 -0.21 -7.12 -4.96
C VAL A 47 -0.80 -8.17 -5.90
N VAL A 48 -0.37 -8.23 -7.16
CA VAL A 48 -0.83 -9.28 -8.11
C VAL A 48 -0.60 -10.66 -7.52
N ALA A 49 0.64 -10.95 -7.09
CA ALA A 49 1.00 -12.25 -6.55
C ALA A 49 0.15 -12.62 -5.32
N MET A 50 0.00 -11.69 -4.37
CA MET A 50 -0.78 -11.94 -3.16
C MET A 50 -2.28 -12.02 -3.43
N ALA A 51 -2.82 -11.22 -4.34
CA ALA A 51 -4.23 -11.30 -4.71
C ALA A 51 -4.61 -12.68 -5.25
N TYR A 52 -3.78 -13.27 -6.09
CA TYR A 52 -4.01 -14.65 -6.57
C TYR A 52 -3.67 -15.74 -5.55
N THR A 53 -2.87 -15.44 -4.53
CA THR A 53 -2.51 -16.41 -3.48
C THR A 53 -3.54 -16.44 -2.35
N ILE A 54 -3.94 -15.28 -1.82
CA ILE A 54 -4.78 -15.16 -0.62
C ILE A 54 -6.12 -14.48 -0.86
N GLY A 55 -6.39 -13.99 -2.08
CA GLY A 55 -7.64 -13.28 -2.38
C GLY A 55 -8.89 -14.12 -2.10
N GLY A 56 -8.86 -15.42 -2.40
CA GLY A 56 -9.94 -16.35 -2.06
C GLY A 56 -10.10 -16.64 -0.56
N ILE A 57 -9.16 -16.19 0.29
CA ILE A 57 -9.20 -16.40 1.75
C ILE A 57 -9.65 -15.15 2.48
N SER A 58 -9.07 -13.99 2.15
CA SER A 58 -9.29 -12.72 2.86
C SER A 58 -9.82 -11.58 2.00
N GLY A 59 -9.81 -11.73 0.68
CA GLY A 59 -9.99 -10.63 -0.25
C GLY A 59 -8.68 -9.87 -0.56
N CYS A 60 -7.58 -10.18 0.14
CA CYS A 60 -6.25 -9.60 -0.07
C CYS A 60 -6.26 -8.06 -0.02
N HIS A 61 -6.71 -7.50 1.10
CA HIS A 61 -6.64 -6.05 1.29
C HIS A 61 -5.19 -5.58 1.47
N ILE A 62 -4.46 -6.24 2.37
CA ILE A 62 -3.03 -5.99 2.71
C ILE A 62 -2.69 -4.49 2.90
N ASN A 63 -3.72 -3.71 3.25
CA ASN A 63 -3.67 -2.25 3.33
C ASN A 63 -4.81 -1.73 4.22
N PRO A 64 -4.53 -1.01 5.32
CA PRO A 64 -5.57 -0.42 6.16
C PRO A 64 -6.48 0.59 5.45
N ALA A 65 -5.98 1.35 4.46
CA ALA A 65 -6.78 2.30 3.72
C ALA A 65 -7.77 1.60 2.76
N ILE A 66 -7.37 0.49 2.13
CA ILE A 66 -8.29 -0.38 1.38
C ILE A 66 -9.34 -0.96 2.33
N THR A 67 -8.91 -1.48 3.48
CA THR A 67 -9.82 -2.05 4.48
C THR A 67 -10.86 -1.04 4.94
N LEU A 68 -10.45 0.21 5.20
CA LEU A 68 -11.38 1.30 5.51
C LEU A 68 -12.34 1.57 4.35
N GLY A 69 -11.85 1.63 3.11
CA GLY A 69 -12.69 1.83 1.92
C GLY A 69 -13.76 0.75 1.78
N VAL A 70 -13.37 -0.52 1.96
CA VAL A 70 -14.29 -1.68 1.91
C VAL A 70 -15.30 -1.64 3.06
N LEU A 71 -14.87 -1.28 4.28
CA LEU A 71 -15.77 -1.08 5.43
C LEU A 71 -16.81 0.00 5.14
N LEU A 72 -16.36 1.18 4.70
CA LEU A 72 -17.24 2.32 4.44
C LEU A 72 -18.18 2.10 3.24
N SER A 73 -17.79 1.24 2.30
CA SER A 73 -18.68 0.80 1.21
C SER A 73 -19.73 -0.24 1.65
N GLY A 74 -19.73 -0.66 2.91
CA GLY A 74 -20.70 -1.62 3.45
C GLY A 74 -20.41 -3.10 3.14
N ARG A 75 -19.23 -3.41 2.58
CA ARG A 75 -18.85 -4.78 2.16
C ARG A 75 -18.13 -5.60 3.23
N MET A 76 -17.92 -5.03 4.42
CA MET A 76 -17.19 -5.65 5.54
C MET A 76 -17.75 -5.16 6.87
N ASP A 77 -17.76 -6.01 7.90
CA ASP A 77 -18.09 -5.58 9.26
C ASP A 77 -16.90 -4.92 9.98
N ALA A 78 -17.22 -4.07 10.98
CA ALA A 78 -16.21 -3.29 11.69
C ALA A 78 -15.20 -4.15 12.48
N LYS A 79 -15.65 -5.30 13.02
CA LYS A 79 -14.78 -6.21 13.77
C LYS A 79 -13.70 -6.80 12.85
N ASP A 80 -14.12 -7.27 11.67
CA ASP A 80 -13.18 -7.80 10.68
C ASP A 80 -12.23 -6.71 10.18
N ALA A 81 -12.74 -5.49 9.93
CA ALA A 81 -11.91 -4.38 9.49
C ALA A 81 -10.79 -4.06 10.50
N VAL A 82 -11.11 -3.94 11.78
CA VAL A 82 -10.11 -3.71 12.84
C VAL A 82 -9.10 -4.85 12.90
N MET A 83 -9.57 -6.10 12.85
CA MET A 83 -8.69 -7.26 12.90
C MET A 83 -7.77 -7.32 11.66
N TYR A 84 -8.27 -6.98 10.48
CA TYR A 84 -7.44 -6.89 9.26
C TYR A 84 -6.34 -5.87 9.46
N MET A 85 -6.67 -4.64 9.87
CA MET A 85 -5.69 -3.57 10.09
C MET A 85 -4.61 -3.97 11.11
N VAL A 86 -4.99 -4.61 12.21
CA VAL A 86 -4.03 -5.10 13.22
C VAL A 86 -3.08 -6.14 12.61
N PHE A 87 -3.61 -7.15 11.93
CA PHE A 87 -2.79 -8.20 11.34
C PHE A 87 -1.94 -7.70 10.15
N GLN A 88 -2.42 -6.73 9.39
CA GLN A 88 -1.66 -6.04 8.35
C GLN A 88 -0.45 -5.31 8.95
N VAL A 89 -0.63 -4.57 10.04
CA VAL A 89 0.47 -3.89 10.73
C VAL A 89 1.49 -4.91 11.28
N ILE A 90 1.03 -6.01 11.90
CA ILE A 90 1.93 -7.08 12.36
C ILE A 90 2.74 -7.65 11.18
N GLY A 91 2.08 -7.94 10.05
CA GLY A 91 2.73 -8.42 8.84
C GLY A 91 3.77 -7.44 8.31
N ALA A 92 3.46 -6.14 8.29
CA ALA A 92 4.39 -5.10 7.89
C ALA A 92 5.65 -5.07 8.77
N PHE A 93 5.49 -5.18 10.10
CA PHE A 93 6.63 -5.25 11.02
C PHE A 93 7.50 -6.49 10.77
N ILE A 94 6.89 -7.66 10.52
CA ILE A 94 7.64 -8.88 10.18
C ILE A 94 8.41 -8.66 8.87
N GLY A 95 7.76 -8.12 7.82
CA GLY A 95 8.40 -7.84 6.53
C GLY A 95 9.57 -6.85 6.66
N SER A 96 9.38 -5.77 7.43
CA SER A 96 10.43 -4.78 7.69
C SER A 96 11.58 -5.35 8.51
N ALA A 97 11.31 -6.18 9.52
CA ALA A 97 12.35 -6.83 10.32
C ALA A 97 13.19 -7.81 9.47
N LEU A 98 12.54 -8.59 8.60
CA LEU A 98 13.24 -9.48 7.67
C LEU A 98 14.10 -8.67 6.69
N LEU A 99 13.57 -7.59 6.12
CA LEU A 99 14.34 -6.72 5.23
C LEU A 99 15.54 -6.11 5.96
N PHE A 100 15.34 -5.58 7.16
CA PHE A 100 16.42 -5.01 7.98
C PHE A 100 17.51 -6.03 8.27
N ALA A 101 17.14 -7.26 8.61
CA ALA A 101 18.09 -8.34 8.82
C ALA A 101 18.86 -8.72 7.55
N LEU A 102 18.21 -8.73 6.39
CA LEU A 102 18.85 -9.02 5.10
C LEU A 102 19.82 -7.91 4.70
N THR A 103 19.41 -6.64 4.79
CA THR A 103 20.26 -5.49 4.43
C THR A 103 21.48 -5.36 5.34
N ALA A 104 21.35 -5.67 6.63
CA ALA A 104 22.48 -5.66 7.57
C ALA A 104 23.60 -6.65 7.23
N ASN A 105 23.36 -7.61 6.33
CA ASN A 105 24.34 -8.61 5.89
C ASN A 105 24.88 -8.34 4.47
N VAL A 106 24.64 -7.14 3.92
CA VAL A 106 25.15 -6.74 2.59
C VAL A 106 25.88 -5.42 2.70
N ASP A 107 27.17 -5.43 2.40
CA ASP A 107 28.02 -4.24 2.46
C ASP A 107 27.48 -3.13 1.53
N GLY A 108 27.35 -1.92 2.08
CA GLY A 108 26.87 -0.75 1.35
C GLY A 108 25.38 -0.69 1.12
N LEU A 109 24.60 -1.70 1.52
CA LEU A 109 23.14 -1.68 1.41
C LEU A 109 22.54 -1.15 2.71
N THR A 110 21.84 -0.01 2.61
CA THR A 110 21.25 0.66 3.76
C THR A 110 19.81 1.12 3.46
N GLY A 111 19.06 1.36 4.53
CA GLY A 111 17.68 1.85 4.42
C GLY A 111 16.64 0.76 4.65
N THR A 112 15.40 1.18 4.79
CA THR A 112 14.26 0.32 5.13
C THR A 112 13.14 0.42 4.10
N GLY A 113 13.30 1.26 3.06
CA GLY A 113 12.25 1.60 2.13
C GLY A 113 11.12 2.44 2.76
N ALA A 114 11.44 3.19 3.83
CA ALA A 114 10.49 4.07 4.49
C ALA A 114 10.05 5.21 3.57
N ASN A 115 8.80 5.63 3.74
CA ASN A 115 8.27 6.83 3.10
C ASN A 115 8.76 8.09 3.84
N ASP A 116 9.04 9.12 3.07
CA ASP A 116 9.28 10.47 3.58
C ASP A 116 8.96 11.50 2.49
N LEU A 117 8.86 12.75 2.87
CA LEU A 117 8.72 13.85 1.91
C LEU A 117 9.97 13.93 1.04
N GLN A 118 9.77 13.91 -0.28
CA GLN A 118 10.88 14.05 -1.21
C GLN A 118 11.39 15.48 -1.26
N GLN A 119 12.62 15.67 -1.75
CA GLN A 119 13.25 16.98 -1.81
C GLN A 119 12.35 18.02 -2.50
N GLY A 120 12.12 19.14 -1.81
CA GLY A 120 11.29 20.24 -2.29
C GLY A 120 9.78 20.05 -2.11
N VAL A 121 9.33 18.94 -1.54
CA VAL A 121 7.91 18.69 -1.27
C VAL A 121 7.53 19.21 0.12
N SER A 122 6.52 20.07 0.18
CA SER A 122 5.97 20.54 1.45
C SER A 122 5.11 19.49 2.12
N VAL A 123 4.89 19.63 3.44
CA VAL A 123 3.99 18.75 4.21
C VAL A 123 2.59 18.71 3.59
N ILE A 124 2.07 19.87 3.18
CA ILE A 124 0.74 19.95 2.53
C ILE A 124 0.78 19.23 1.17
N GLY A 125 1.84 19.40 0.39
CA GLY A 125 2.00 18.72 -0.89
C GLY A 125 2.07 17.21 -0.74
N GLY A 126 2.81 16.72 0.25
CA GLY A 126 2.89 15.30 0.56
C GLY A 126 1.56 14.72 1.05
N LEU A 127 0.88 15.42 1.97
CA LEU A 127 -0.45 15.00 2.44
C LEU A 127 -1.47 14.96 1.30
N LEU A 128 -1.50 15.98 0.44
CA LEU A 128 -2.39 16.02 -0.72
C LEU A 128 -2.10 14.87 -1.69
N ALA A 129 -0.82 14.59 -1.96
CA ALA A 129 -0.44 13.47 -2.81
C ALA A 129 -0.96 12.14 -2.24
N GLU A 130 -0.76 11.87 -0.95
CA GLU A 130 -1.24 10.64 -0.32
C GLU A 130 -2.77 10.54 -0.33
N VAL A 131 -3.50 11.63 -0.12
CA VAL A 131 -4.98 11.65 -0.24
C VAL A 131 -5.42 11.32 -1.66
N VAL A 132 -4.90 12.03 -2.65
CA VAL A 132 -5.33 11.90 -4.05
C VAL A 132 -4.98 10.51 -4.61
N PHE A 133 -3.75 10.05 -4.40
CA PHE A 133 -3.32 8.78 -4.98
C PHE A 133 -3.91 7.57 -4.25
N THR A 134 -4.20 7.68 -2.94
CA THR A 134 -4.98 6.64 -2.24
C THR A 134 -6.42 6.64 -2.70
N PHE A 135 -7.03 7.81 -2.92
CA PHE A 135 -8.38 7.88 -3.49
C PHE A 135 -8.45 7.14 -4.83
N VAL A 136 -7.54 7.43 -5.76
CA VAL A 136 -7.49 6.74 -7.07
C VAL A 136 -7.30 5.24 -6.89
N PHE A 137 -6.36 4.82 -6.04
CA PHE A 137 -6.07 3.41 -5.83
C PHE A 137 -7.25 2.65 -5.23
N VAL A 138 -7.85 3.17 -4.15
CA VAL A 138 -8.98 2.51 -3.47
C VAL A 138 -10.23 2.51 -4.36
N LEU A 139 -10.44 3.55 -5.18
CA LEU A 139 -11.53 3.57 -6.15
C LEU A 139 -11.41 2.42 -7.15
N VAL A 140 -10.19 2.16 -7.66
CA VAL A 140 -9.95 0.99 -8.53
C VAL A 140 -10.20 -0.32 -7.79
N VAL A 141 -9.79 -0.43 -6.52
CA VAL A 141 -10.07 -1.64 -5.73
C VAL A 141 -11.57 -1.88 -5.61
N LEU A 142 -12.33 -0.86 -5.23
CA LEU A 142 -13.79 -0.97 -5.08
C LEU A 142 -14.47 -1.35 -6.40
N GLY A 143 -14.07 -0.71 -7.50
CA GLY A 143 -14.60 -1.03 -8.83
C GLY A 143 -14.21 -2.43 -9.32
N ALA A 144 -12.93 -2.79 -9.24
CA ALA A 144 -12.46 -4.10 -9.69
C ALA A 144 -13.06 -5.27 -8.90
N THR A 145 -13.51 -5.05 -7.67
CA THR A 145 -14.14 -6.06 -6.81
C THR A 145 -15.66 -5.95 -6.72
N ALA A 146 -16.27 -5.04 -7.47
CA ALA A 146 -17.73 -4.89 -7.51
C ALA A 146 -18.40 -6.08 -8.21
N LYS A 147 -19.59 -6.47 -7.73
CA LYS A 147 -20.37 -7.54 -8.33
C LYS A 147 -20.81 -7.22 -9.76
N ALA A 148 -21.12 -5.94 -10.04
CA ALA A 148 -21.48 -5.45 -11.36
C ALA A 148 -20.42 -5.77 -12.44
N ASN A 149 -19.14 -5.88 -12.06
CA ASN A 149 -18.07 -6.22 -12.99
C ASN A 149 -18.00 -7.72 -13.37
N GLY A 150 -18.83 -8.58 -12.77
CA GLY A 150 -19.06 -9.96 -13.21
C GLY A 150 -17.79 -10.74 -13.60
N ALA A 151 -17.63 -11.06 -14.87
CA ALA A 151 -16.50 -11.83 -15.39
C ALA A 151 -15.14 -11.15 -15.21
N THR A 152 -15.07 -9.83 -15.05
CA THR A 152 -13.80 -9.12 -14.82
C THR A 152 -13.26 -9.31 -13.40
N ASN A 153 -14.08 -9.80 -12.46
CA ASN A 153 -13.64 -10.07 -11.10
C ASN A 153 -12.48 -11.07 -11.03
N ASN A 154 -12.39 -12.01 -11.97
CA ASN A 154 -11.26 -12.95 -12.05
C ASN A 154 -9.94 -12.24 -12.37
N LEU A 155 -9.97 -11.04 -12.91
CA LEU A 155 -8.80 -10.21 -13.20
C LEU A 155 -8.61 -9.07 -12.19
N ALA A 156 -9.43 -9.01 -11.13
CA ALA A 156 -9.38 -7.95 -10.13
C ALA A 156 -7.97 -7.78 -9.54
N GLY A 157 -7.32 -8.89 -9.16
CA GLY A 157 -5.96 -8.85 -8.62
C GLY A 157 -4.94 -8.24 -9.59
N LEU A 158 -5.07 -8.54 -10.88
CA LEU A 158 -4.22 -7.93 -11.92
C LEU A 158 -4.50 -6.44 -12.07
N ALA A 159 -5.75 -6.04 -12.17
CA ALA A 159 -6.16 -4.64 -12.29
C ALA A 159 -5.68 -3.80 -11.09
N ILE A 160 -5.85 -4.31 -9.87
CA ILE A 160 -5.41 -3.64 -8.64
C ILE A 160 -3.88 -3.51 -8.60
N GLY A 161 -3.14 -4.56 -8.95
CA GLY A 161 -1.68 -4.49 -8.98
C GLY A 161 -1.15 -3.52 -10.05
N LEU A 162 -1.75 -3.49 -11.23
CA LEU A 162 -1.42 -2.52 -12.28
C LEU A 162 -1.75 -1.08 -11.86
N ALA A 163 -2.88 -0.87 -11.17
CA ALA A 163 -3.21 0.43 -10.61
C ALA A 163 -2.18 0.88 -9.56
N LEU A 164 -1.67 -0.02 -8.73
CA LEU A 164 -0.62 0.31 -7.78
C LEU A 164 0.69 0.67 -8.47
N ILE A 165 1.07 -0.01 -9.58
CA ILE A 165 2.20 0.39 -10.41
C ILE A 165 2.01 1.83 -10.91
N LEU A 166 0.84 2.12 -11.49
CA LEU A 166 0.52 3.44 -12.04
C LEU A 166 0.61 4.54 -10.96
N VAL A 167 0.05 4.29 -9.78
CA VAL A 167 0.11 5.21 -8.64
C VAL A 167 1.55 5.44 -8.19
N HIS A 168 2.38 4.40 -8.12
CA HIS A 168 3.78 4.53 -7.74
C HIS A 168 4.59 5.34 -8.75
N LEU A 169 4.39 5.12 -10.05
CA LEU A 169 5.07 5.87 -11.10
C LEU A 169 4.89 7.39 -10.98
N VAL A 170 3.76 7.84 -10.45
CA VAL A 170 3.49 9.27 -10.24
C VAL A 170 3.91 9.71 -8.84
N CYS A 171 3.51 8.98 -7.80
CA CYS A 171 3.56 9.45 -6.42
C CYS A 171 4.95 9.32 -5.78
N ILE A 172 5.82 8.43 -6.26
CA ILE A 172 7.20 8.29 -5.73
C ILE A 172 7.91 9.64 -5.67
N ARG A 173 7.72 10.51 -6.68
CA ARG A 173 8.35 11.84 -6.75
C ARG A 173 7.94 12.77 -5.60
N TYR A 174 6.79 12.51 -4.94
CA TYR A 174 6.29 13.35 -3.85
C TYR A 174 6.65 12.79 -2.47
N THR A 175 6.48 11.47 -2.28
CA THR A 175 6.47 10.87 -0.93
C THR A 175 7.17 9.51 -0.86
N GLY A 176 7.69 9.02 -1.98
CA GLY A 176 8.09 7.62 -2.08
C GLY A 176 6.90 6.66 -2.13
N THR A 177 5.69 7.16 -2.24
CA THR A 177 4.40 6.47 -2.33
C THR A 177 4.08 5.56 -1.15
N SER A 178 3.18 6.00 -0.28
CA SER A 178 2.59 5.15 0.75
C SER A 178 1.34 4.45 0.25
N VAL A 179 0.27 5.21 0.12
CA VAL A 179 -1.14 4.78 -0.12
C VAL A 179 -1.57 3.61 0.77
N ASN A 180 -0.80 3.35 1.85
CA ASN A 180 -0.95 2.19 2.72
C ASN A 180 -0.31 2.46 4.10
N PRO A 181 -1.10 2.72 5.15
CA PRO A 181 -0.57 2.98 6.49
C PRO A 181 0.35 1.89 7.04
N ALA A 182 0.02 0.61 6.85
CA ALA A 182 0.84 -0.49 7.36
C ALA A 182 2.21 -0.54 6.66
N ARG A 183 2.24 -0.32 5.33
CA ARG A 183 3.47 -0.25 4.52
C ARG A 183 4.39 0.89 4.96
N SER A 184 3.86 1.92 5.60
CA SER A 184 4.65 3.09 6.01
C SER A 184 5.07 3.04 7.49
N ILE A 185 4.20 2.58 8.38
CA ILE A 185 4.46 2.56 9.83
C ILE A 185 5.69 1.71 10.14
N ALA A 186 5.74 0.48 9.67
CA ALA A 186 6.80 -0.44 10.05
C ALA A 186 8.19 0.01 9.55
N PRO A 187 8.41 0.32 8.25
CA PRO A 187 9.70 0.81 7.79
C PRO A 187 10.13 2.12 8.48
N ALA A 188 9.19 3.04 8.78
CA ALA A 188 9.49 4.28 9.47
C ALA A 188 10.02 4.06 10.89
N VAL A 189 9.50 3.06 11.61
CA VAL A 189 9.99 2.69 12.95
C VAL A 189 11.43 2.18 12.88
N PHE A 190 11.77 1.37 11.89
CA PHE A 190 13.15 0.87 11.70
C PHE A 190 14.11 1.96 11.18
N GLN A 191 13.60 2.91 10.38
CA GLN A 191 14.40 4.01 9.83
C GLN A 191 14.67 5.09 10.86
N GLY A 192 13.67 5.44 11.68
CA GLY A 192 13.75 6.58 12.61
C GLY A 192 13.73 7.94 11.88
N GLY A 193 14.30 8.96 12.55
CA GLY A 193 14.52 10.28 11.97
C GLY A 193 13.28 10.95 11.41
N THR A 194 13.42 11.61 10.26
CA THR A 194 12.33 12.35 9.58
C THR A 194 11.22 11.43 9.07
N ALA A 195 11.55 10.22 8.63
CA ALA A 195 10.56 9.23 8.21
C ALA A 195 9.58 8.88 9.34
N LEU A 196 10.09 8.71 10.57
CA LEU A 196 9.24 8.46 11.73
C LEU A 196 8.46 9.73 12.15
N ALA A 197 9.08 10.90 12.09
CA ALA A 197 8.42 12.16 12.41
C ALA A 197 7.27 12.49 11.44
N ASN A 198 7.41 12.13 10.17
CA ASN A 198 6.44 12.37 9.11
C ASN A 198 5.45 11.23 8.90
N VAL A 199 5.54 10.11 9.65
CA VAL A 199 4.71 8.92 9.44
C VAL A 199 3.20 9.21 9.50
N TRP A 200 2.79 10.22 10.25
CA TRP A 200 1.40 10.63 10.35
C TRP A 200 0.78 11.05 8.99
N ILE A 201 1.58 11.61 8.07
CA ILE A 201 1.15 11.96 6.70
C ILE A 201 0.67 10.69 5.98
N PHE A 202 1.42 9.61 6.16
CA PHE A 202 1.21 8.29 5.55
C PHE A 202 0.16 7.43 6.26
N ILE A 203 -0.41 7.95 7.33
CA ILE A 203 -1.58 7.40 8.03
C ILE A 203 -2.82 8.21 7.63
N VAL A 204 -2.78 9.52 7.87
CA VAL A 204 -3.92 10.41 7.67
C VAL A 204 -4.29 10.52 6.19
N GLY A 205 -3.30 10.78 5.32
CA GLY A 205 -3.53 10.91 3.87
C GLY A 205 -4.22 9.68 3.26
N PRO A 206 -3.67 8.46 3.44
CA PRO A 206 -4.31 7.25 2.94
C PRO A 206 -5.70 6.98 3.53
N PHE A 207 -5.92 7.20 4.82
CA PHE A 207 -7.26 7.01 5.39
C PHE A 207 -8.29 8.01 4.83
N VAL A 208 -7.91 9.27 4.67
CA VAL A 208 -8.79 10.27 4.03
C VAL A 208 -9.06 9.90 2.57
N GLY A 209 -8.03 9.53 1.80
CA GLY A 209 -8.18 9.11 0.42
C GLY A 209 -9.08 7.89 0.26
N GLY A 210 -8.91 6.87 1.12
CA GLY A 210 -9.75 5.67 1.14
C GLY A 210 -11.21 5.95 1.50
N ALA A 211 -11.45 6.85 2.46
CA ALA A 211 -12.80 7.28 2.83
C ALA A 211 -13.49 8.05 1.69
N LEU A 212 -12.78 8.95 1.03
CA LEU A 212 -13.29 9.68 -0.13
C LEU A 212 -13.58 8.74 -1.30
N ALA A 213 -12.75 7.71 -1.53
CA ALA A 213 -13.01 6.71 -2.56
C ALA A 213 -14.29 5.92 -2.28
N ALA A 214 -14.53 5.51 -1.03
CA ALA A 214 -15.76 4.83 -0.65
C ALA A 214 -16.99 5.73 -0.83
N LEU A 215 -16.89 7.01 -0.51
CA LEU A 215 -17.95 7.99 -0.73
C LEU A 215 -18.25 8.16 -2.22
N ALA A 216 -17.20 8.34 -3.04
CA ALA A 216 -17.36 8.43 -4.49
C ALA A 216 -17.95 7.15 -5.08
N TRP A 217 -17.50 5.98 -4.59
CA TRP A 217 -18.03 4.69 -5.04
C TRP A 217 -19.53 4.58 -4.80
N LYS A 218 -20.04 4.98 -3.63
CA LYS A 218 -21.48 4.99 -3.33
C LYS A 218 -22.30 5.88 -4.26
N ILE A 219 -21.70 6.86 -4.91
CA ILE A 219 -22.38 7.76 -5.85
C ILE A 219 -22.46 7.12 -7.25
N ILE A 220 -21.45 6.33 -7.64
CA ILE A 220 -21.33 5.78 -8.99
C ILE A 220 -21.65 4.29 -9.09
N ASP A 221 -21.77 3.59 -7.95
CA ASP A 221 -22.15 2.17 -7.93
C ASP A 221 -23.61 2.02 -8.39
N SER A 222 -23.82 1.10 -9.30
CA SER A 222 -25.14 0.83 -9.90
C SER A 222 -25.90 -0.32 -9.21
N GLU A 223 -25.40 -0.82 -8.09
CA GLU A 223 -25.97 -1.98 -7.37
C GLU A 223 -26.95 -1.60 -6.25
N ASP A 224 -27.50 -0.37 -6.22
CA ASP A 224 -28.57 0.04 -5.30
C ASP A 224 -29.96 -0.33 -5.84
#